data_b93bebd1bea52b71d26dd4b7d793ca12
#
_entry.id   b93bebd1bea52b71d26dd4b7d793ca12
#
_cell.length_a   1.000
_cell.length_b   1.000
_cell.length_c   1.000
_cell.angle_alpha   90.00
_cell.angle_beta   90.00
_cell.angle_gamma   90.00
#
_symmetry.space_group_name_H-M   'P 1'
#
loop_
_entity.id
_entity.type
_entity.pdbx_description
1 polymer ?
#
loop_
_entity_poly.entity_id
_entity_poly.type
_entity_poly.pdbx_seq_one_letter_code
_entity_poly.pdbx_strand_id
1 'polypeptide(L)' 'THTIQEGETLTKVALRFYGTKALWPYIVKYNSGVIKNPDHVPYGTVIKIPELEKK' A
#
# COMPACT_ATOMS: atom_id res chain seq x y z
N THR A 1 -6.02 5.97 6.20
CA THR A 1 -5.96 6.03 4.74
C THR A 1 -4.72 6.78 4.30
N HIS A 2 -4.33 6.54 3.07
CA HIS A 2 -3.14 7.16 2.50
C HIS A 2 -3.38 7.42 1.03
N THR A 3 -3.03 8.62 0.59
CA THR A 3 -3.17 8.98 -0.82
C THR A 3 -1.83 8.72 -1.52
N ILE A 4 -1.89 7.94 -2.59
CA ILE A 4 -0.68 7.59 -3.35
C ILE A 4 -0.12 8.84 -4.02
N GLN A 5 1.16 9.06 -3.83
CA GLN A 5 1.85 10.19 -4.43
C GLN A 5 2.49 9.78 -5.74
N GLU A 6 2.81 10.77 -6.57
CA GLU A 6 3.45 10.50 -7.84
C GLU A 6 4.78 9.79 -7.61
N GLY A 7 4.96 8.68 -8.32
CA GLY A 7 6.17 7.89 -8.18
C GLY A 7 6.19 6.96 -6.98
N GLU A 8 5.12 6.97 -6.21
CA GLU A 8 5.04 6.11 -5.03
C GLU A 8 4.53 4.73 -5.43
N THR A 9 5.09 3.70 -4.81
CA THR A 9 4.68 2.33 -5.06
C THR A 9 4.22 1.69 -3.76
N LEU A 10 3.55 0.55 -3.87
CA LEU A 10 3.05 -0.14 -2.68
C LEU A 10 4.18 -0.63 -1.80
N THR A 11 5.30 -1.02 -2.41
CA THR A 11 6.45 -1.42 -1.60
C THR A 11 6.97 -0.25 -0.78
N LYS A 12 6.99 0.94 -1.37
CA LYS A 12 7.43 2.11 -0.64
C LYS A 12 6.46 2.45 0.48
N VAL A 13 5.17 2.28 0.22
CA VAL A 13 4.16 2.52 1.24
C VAL A 13 4.33 1.55 2.39
N ALA A 14 4.53 0.27 2.08
CA ALA A 14 4.71 -0.72 3.12
C ALA A 14 5.96 -0.43 3.94
N LEU A 15 7.02 -0.03 3.29
CA LEU A 15 8.26 0.29 3.99
C LEU A 15 8.04 1.48 4.93
N ARG A 16 7.28 2.46 4.47
CA ARG A 16 7.05 3.66 5.27
C ARG A 16 6.18 3.38 6.49
N PHE A 17 5.13 2.60 6.33
CA PHE A 17 4.17 2.41 7.41
C PHE A 17 4.50 1.23 8.30
N TYR A 18 5.15 0.21 7.76
CA TYR A 18 5.45 -1.01 8.50
C TYR A 18 6.92 -1.21 8.76
N GLY A 19 7.77 -0.44 8.08
CA GLY A 19 9.20 -0.61 8.22
C GLY A 19 9.75 -1.76 7.39
N THR A 20 8.92 -2.44 6.62
CA THR A 20 9.37 -3.50 5.74
C THR A 20 8.51 -3.55 4.50
N LYS A 21 9.17 -3.60 3.35
CA LYS A 21 8.44 -3.65 2.09
C LYS A 21 7.80 -5.01 1.84
N ALA A 22 8.19 -6.02 2.59
CA ALA A 22 7.67 -7.36 2.40
C ALA A 22 6.18 -7.46 2.72
N LEU A 23 5.64 -6.45 3.40
CA LEU A 23 4.23 -6.46 3.78
C LEU A 23 3.32 -5.81 2.74
N TRP A 24 3.86 -5.41 1.60
CA TRP A 24 3.05 -4.78 0.57
C TRP A 24 1.87 -5.67 0.10
N PRO A 25 1.98 -7.00 0.07
CA PRO A 25 0.83 -7.82 -0.34
C PRO A 25 -0.38 -7.66 0.57
N TYR A 26 -0.14 -7.37 1.83
CA TYR A 26 -1.25 -7.16 2.76
C TYR A 26 -2.04 -5.92 2.40
N ILE A 27 -1.34 -4.88 1.96
CA ILE A 27 -2.01 -3.66 1.53
C ILE A 27 -2.83 -3.94 0.28
N VAL A 28 -2.27 -4.68 -0.67
CA VAL A 28 -2.98 -5.02 -1.89
C VAL A 28 -4.24 -5.81 -1.58
N LYS A 29 -4.12 -6.80 -0.74
CA LYS A 29 -5.24 -7.65 -0.38
C LYS A 29 -6.33 -6.86 0.32
N TYR A 30 -5.92 -5.96 1.20
CA TYR A 30 -6.87 -5.14 1.95
C TYR A 30 -7.62 -4.16 1.05
N ASN A 31 -6.99 -3.78 -0.06
CA ASN A 31 -7.56 -2.82 -0.99
C ASN A 31 -7.86 -3.45 -2.34
N SER A 32 -8.24 -4.72 -2.37
CA SER A 32 -8.39 -5.44 -3.62
C SER A 32 -9.42 -4.81 -4.55
N GLY A 33 -10.40 -4.10 -4.00
CA GLY A 33 -11.39 -3.42 -4.84
C GLY A 33 -10.90 -2.11 -5.42
N VAL A 34 -9.84 -1.56 -4.85
CA VAL A 34 -9.27 -0.28 -5.27
C VAL A 34 -8.02 -0.49 -6.12
N ILE A 35 -7.17 -1.41 -5.70
CA ILE A 35 -5.91 -1.67 -6.37
C ILE A 35 -6.11 -2.83 -7.34
N LYS A 36 -6.15 -2.53 -8.62
CA LYS A 36 -6.32 -3.55 -9.65
C LYS A 36 -4.99 -4.08 -10.11
N ASN A 37 -3.98 -3.24 -10.13
CA ASN A 37 -2.65 -3.62 -10.57
C ASN A 37 -1.65 -3.15 -9.53
N PRO A 38 -1.14 -4.05 -8.69
CA PRO A 38 -0.21 -3.64 -7.62
C PRO A 38 1.11 -3.08 -8.15
N ASP A 39 1.47 -3.41 -9.38
CA ASP A 39 2.70 -2.90 -9.96
C ASP A 39 2.53 -1.48 -10.50
N HIS A 40 1.30 -1.05 -10.66
CA HIS A 40 1.04 0.26 -11.25
C HIS A 40 -0.21 0.87 -10.60
N VAL A 41 0.00 1.57 -9.50
CA VAL A 41 -1.09 2.25 -8.82
C VAL A 41 -0.99 3.74 -9.16
N PRO A 42 -2.03 4.30 -9.78
CA PRO A 42 -1.98 5.72 -10.18
C PRO A 42 -1.90 6.60 -8.94
N TYR A 43 -1.19 7.72 -9.08
CA TYR A 43 -1.13 8.67 -7.99
C TYR A 43 -2.51 9.29 -7.79
N GLY A 44 -2.78 9.72 -6.57
CA GLY A 44 -4.08 10.24 -6.23
C GLY A 44 -5.05 9.17 -5.76
N THR A 45 -4.66 7.90 -5.86
CA THR A 45 -5.49 6.81 -5.37
C THR A 45 -5.45 6.80 -3.85
N VAL A 46 -6.64 6.76 -3.24
CA VAL A 46 -6.73 6.68 -1.79
C VAL A 46 -6.84 5.21 -1.40
N ILE A 47 -5.91 4.76 -0.59
CA ILE A 47 -5.88 3.37 -0.13
C ILE A 47 -5.98 3.35 1.38
N LYS A 48 -6.35 2.20 1.91
CA LYS A 48 -6.41 2.00 3.34
C LYS A 48 -5.18 1.22 3.78
N ILE A 49 -4.62 1.62 4.90
CA ILE A 49 -3.46 0.96 5.46
C ILE A 49 -3.93 0.10 6.61
N PRO A 50 -3.96 -1.22 6.46
CA PRO A 50 -4.40 -2.08 7.56
C PRO A 50 -3.40 -2.04 8.70
N GLU A 51 -3.94 -2.10 9.89
CA GLU A 51 -3.10 -2.16 11.07
C GLU A 51 -2.69 -3.59 11.31
N LEU A 52 -1.39 -3.83 11.27
CA LEU A 52 -0.86 -5.16 11.53
C LEU A 52 -0.25 -5.19 12.92
N GLU A 53 -0.51 -6.26 13.62
CA GLU A 53 0.06 -6.43 14.93
C GLU A 53 1.54 -6.76 14.82
N LYS A 54 2.32 -6.07 15.61
CA LYS A 54 3.76 -6.34 15.66
C LYS A 54 4.06 -7.28 16.80
N LYS A 55 4.93 -8.19 16.52
CA LYS A 55 5.34 -9.14 17.54
C LYS A 55 6.76 -8.92 17.97
#